data_0b9bd8ca0351bd5cc576a3d2fc034ec4
#
_entry.id   0b9bd8ca0351bd5cc576a3d2fc034ec4
#
_cell.length_a   1.000
_cell.length_b   1.000
_cell.length_c   1.000
_cell.angle_alpha   90.00
_cell.angle_beta   90.00
_cell.angle_gamma   90.00
#
_symmetry.space_group_name_H-M   'P 1'
#
loop_
_entity.id
_entity.type
_entity.pdbx_description
1 polymer ?
#
loop_
_entity_poly.entity_id
_entity_poly.type
_entity_poly.pdbx_seq_one_letter_code
_entity_poly.pdbx_strand_id
1 'polypeptide(L)'
;MPGSGNYLFVAIFSVEKASRESRGSIDDASYSVLNRTMPSASPHVRGPLIRRVALLSMHTSPLAQPGTGDAGGMNVFVLQTARQLARRGIEVEIFTRATESSRDPLEEEEPGVRVRHILAGPLEGLNKYDLPQELCSFAHGVMQVEARHGAGYFDLIQSHYWLSGQARHMTPQSRR
;
A
#
# COMPACT_ATOMS: atom_id res chain seq x y z
N MET A 1 4.17 22.53 19.88
CA MET A 1 4.41 22.57 18.42
C MET A 1 4.61 21.12 17.96
N PRO A 2 3.64 20.45 17.32
CA PRO A 2 3.83 19.10 16.81
C PRO A 2 4.49 19.15 15.45
N GLY A 3 5.48 18.27 15.27
CA GLY A 3 6.35 18.21 14.13
C GLY A 3 5.67 17.83 12.82
N SER A 4 6.18 18.41 11.77
CA SER A 4 5.76 18.22 10.39
C SER A 4 6.26 16.86 9.83
N GLY A 5 5.42 15.86 9.67
CA GLY A 5 5.72 14.62 8.94
C GLY A 5 5.41 14.78 7.45
N ASN A 6 6.40 14.69 6.61
CA ASN A 6 6.25 14.66 5.17
C ASN A 6 5.81 13.27 4.72
N TYR A 7 4.60 13.13 4.19
CA TYR A 7 4.18 11.91 3.51
C TYR A 7 4.78 11.86 2.11
N LEU A 8 5.63 10.88 1.86
CA LEU A 8 6.13 10.62 0.52
C LEU A 8 5.07 9.83 -0.25
N PHE A 9 4.59 10.40 -1.34
CA PHE A 9 3.58 9.80 -2.20
C PHE A 9 4.27 8.85 -3.18
N VAL A 10 4.02 7.56 -3.07
CA VAL A 10 4.38 6.58 -4.11
C VAL A 10 3.09 5.97 -4.63
N ALA A 11 2.55 6.54 -5.70
CA ALA A 11 1.49 5.91 -6.47
C ALA A 11 2.14 4.93 -7.45
N ILE A 12 2.05 3.63 -7.19
CA ILE A 12 2.42 2.63 -8.19
C ILE A 12 1.18 2.41 -9.06
N PHE A 13 1.17 3.06 -10.22
CA PHE A 13 0.23 2.72 -11.28
C PHE A 13 0.57 1.31 -11.80
N SER A 14 -0.44 0.44 -11.86
CA SER A 14 -0.33 -0.78 -12.66
C SER A 14 -0.02 -0.39 -14.10
N VAL A 15 1.16 -0.74 -14.56
CA VAL A 15 1.51 -0.64 -15.98
C VAL A 15 0.71 -1.71 -16.71
N GLU A 16 -0.38 -1.28 -17.32
CA GLU A 16 -1.13 -2.06 -18.27
C GLU A 16 -0.23 -2.32 -19.49
N LYS A 17 -0.21 -3.56 -19.90
CA LYS A 17 0.56 -4.18 -20.94
C LYS A 17 0.51 -3.38 -22.27
N ALA A 18 1.48 -2.51 -22.50
CA ALA A 18 1.73 -1.98 -23.83
C ALA A 18 2.47 -3.03 -24.67
N SER A 19 1.85 -3.34 -25.80
CA SER A 19 2.28 -4.32 -26.78
C SER A 19 3.69 -4.08 -27.29
N ARG A 20 4.39 -5.20 -27.48
CA ARG A 20 5.62 -5.30 -28.29
C ARG A 20 5.44 -4.59 -29.63
N GLU A 21 6.34 -3.66 -29.92
CA GLU A 21 6.95 -3.55 -31.25
C GLU A 21 8.12 -2.55 -31.22
N SER A 22 9.18 -2.99 -31.82
CA SER A 22 10.41 -2.39 -32.31
C SER A 22 11.68 -2.68 -31.52
N ARG A 23 12.39 -3.72 -32.01
CA ARG A 23 13.82 -3.90 -31.78
C ARG A 23 14.56 -2.83 -32.59
N GLY A 24 15.11 -1.84 -31.87
CA GLY A 24 16.16 -0.98 -32.38
C GLY A 24 17.49 -1.43 -31.76
N SER A 25 18.45 -1.75 -32.58
CA SER A 25 19.85 -2.02 -32.20
C SER A 25 20.41 -0.77 -31.53
N ILE A 26 20.89 -0.89 -30.31
CA ILE A 26 21.59 0.19 -29.60
C ILE A 26 23.07 -0.09 -29.79
N ASP A 27 23.77 0.77 -30.53
CA ASP A 27 25.19 0.67 -30.81
C ASP A 27 26.02 0.85 -29.53
N ASP A 28 27.12 0.08 -29.48
CA ASP A 28 28.09 -0.03 -28.36
C ASP A 28 28.79 1.28 -27.98
N ALA A 29 28.60 2.34 -28.77
CA ALA A 29 29.21 3.66 -28.54
C ALA A 29 28.59 4.48 -27.40
N SER A 30 27.38 4.11 -26.95
CA SER A 30 26.64 4.85 -25.94
C SER A 30 27.02 4.53 -24.48
N TYR A 31 27.77 3.44 -24.27
CA TYR A 31 28.17 3.01 -22.93
C TYR A 31 29.39 3.73 -22.37
N SER A 32 30.18 4.36 -23.19
CA SER A 32 31.47 5.00 -22.78
C SER A 32 31.27 6.42 -22.15
N VAL A 33 30.10 7.02 -22.30
CA VAL A 33 29.84 8.40 -21.79
C VAL A 33 29.31 8.43 -20.36
N LEU A 34 28.82 7.30 -19.84
CA LEU A 34 28.21 7.22 -18.49
C LEU A 34 29.22 7.01 -17.35
N ASN A 35 30.52 6.88 -17.65
CA ASN A 35 31.55 6.62 -16.65
C ASN A 35 32.34 7.90 -16.24
N ARG A 36 31.70 9.08 -16.33
CA ARG A 36 32.24 10.30 -15.75
C ARG A 36 31.83 10.39 -14.29
N THR A 37 32.81 10.13 -13.43
CA THR A 37 32.97 10.59 -12.03
C THR A 37 31.69 11.13 -11.39
N MET A 38 31.00 10.27 -10.65
CA MET A 38 29.99 10.69 -9.70
C MET A 38 30.68 11.60 -8.68
N PRO A 39 30.21 12.85 -8.47
CA PRO A 39 30.72 13.66 -7.38
C PRO A 39 30.45 12.94 -6.07
N SER A 40 31.47 12.91 -5.21
CA SER A 40 31.47 12.45 -3.84
C SER A 40 30.13 12.74 -3.15
N ALA A 41 29.57 11.72 -2.52
CA ALA A 41 28.28 11.69 -1.84
C ALA A 41 27.96 13.02 -1.14
N SER A 42 26.92 13.69 -1.64
CA SER A 42 26.27 14.78 -0.91
C SER A 42 25.84 14.27 0.48
N PRO A 43 25.92 15.11 1.52
CA PRO A 43 25.49 14.72 2.85
C PRO A 43 24.04 14.23 2.75
N HIS A 44 23.82 12.97 3.13
CA HIS A 44 22.51 12.36 3.15
C HIS A 44 21.58 13.26 3.97
N VAL A 45 20.70 13.98 3.32
CA VAL A 45 19.53 14.55 3.97
C VAL A 45 18.77 13.35 4.53
N ARG A 46 18.94 13.08 5.82
CA ARG A 46 18.11 12.09 6.53
C ARG A 46 16.69 12.65 6.52
N GLY A 47 15.93 12.26 5.53
CA GLY A 47 14.49 12.45 5.55
C GLY A 47 13.90 11.80 6.80
N PRO A 48 12.69 12.16 7.21
CA PRO A 48 12.04 11.53 8.35
C PRO A 48 12.06 10.03 8.17
N LEU A 49 12.53 9.29 9.17
CA LEU A 49 12.56 7.84 9.15
C LEU A 49 11.12 7.34 9.12
N ILE A 50 10.74 6.65 8.06
CA ILE A 50 9.46 5.94 7.97
C ILE A 50 9.52 4.77 8.94
N ARG A 51 8.61 4.74 9.90
CA ARG A 51 8.51 3.70 10.93
C ARG A 51 7.25 2.86 10.79
N ARG A 52 6.15 3.48 10.34
CA ARG A 52 4.84 2.83 10.21
C ARG A 52 4.24 3.11 8.86
N VAL A 53 3.83 2.03 8.19
CA VAL A 53 3.23 2.08 6.86
C VAL A 53 1.84 1.44 6.90
N ALA A 54 0.85 2.14 6.37
CA ALA A 54 -0.47 1.57 6.07
C ALA A 54 -0.53 1.14 4.61
N LEU A 55 -0.89 -0.11 4.34
CA LEU A 55 -1.17 -0.63 3.01
C LEU A 55 -2.68 -0.84 2.85
N LEU A 56 -3.32 -0.17 1.90
CA LEU A 56 -4.75 -0.32 1.64
C LEU A 56 -4.96 -1.34 0.51
N SER A 57 -5.66 -2.44 0.82
CA SER A 57 -6.02 -3.52 -0.11
C SER A 57 -7.49 -3.92 0.10
N MET A 58 -8.42 -3.02 -0.26
CA MET A 58 -9.86 -3.19 0.00
C MET A 58 -10.45 -4.39 -0.75
N HIS A 59 -10.02 -4.58 -2.00
CA HIS A 59 -10.64 -5.48 -2.96
C HIS A 59 -10.60 -6.96 -2.54
N THR A 60 -9.44 -7.43 -2.12
CA THR A 60 -9.21 -8.80 -1.65
C THR A 60 -8.28 -8.82 -0.46
N SER A 61 -8.51 -9.77 0.45
CA SER A 61 -7.60 -9.97 1.58
C SER A 61 -6.23 -10.45 1.10
N PRO A 62 -5.12 -9.87 1.59
CA PRO A 62 -3.78 -10.36 1.28
C PRO A 62 -3.54 -11.80 1.78
N LEU A 63 -4.37 -12.27 2.71
CA LEU A 63 -4.31 -13.63 3.26
C LEU A 63 -5.14 -14.63 2.44
N ALA A 64 -5.94 -14.17 1.45
CA ALA A 64 -6.69 -15.06 0.58
C ALA A 64 -5.74 -15.90 -0.28
N GLN A 65 -6.10 -17.17 -0.45
CA GLN A 65 -5.31 -18.10 -1.25
C GLN A 65 -5.25 -17.62 -2.71
N PRO A 66 -4.05 -17.41 -3.28
CA PRO A 66 -3.91 -17.01 -4.69
C PRO A 66 -4.55 -18.03 -5.63
N GLY A 67 -5.27 -17.53 -6.64
CA GLY A 67 -6.01 -18.39 -7.59
C GLY A 67 -7.43 -18.75 -7.16
N THR A 68 -7.90 -18.30 -6.01
CA THR A 68 -9.29 -18.46 -5.58
C THR A 68 -10.03 -17.12 -5.70
N GLY A 69 -11.21 -17.13 -6.34
CA GLY A 69 -11.98 -15.90 -6.55
C GLY A 69 -11.17 -14.82 -7.27
N ASP A 70 -11.18 -13.61 -6.71
CA ASP A 70 -10.43 -12.47 -7.22
C ASP A 70 -9.00 -12.37 -6.61
N ALA A 71 -8.58 -13.32 -5.79
CA ALA A 71 -7.25 -13.34 -5.19
C ALA A 71 -6.20 -13.79 -6.21
N GLY A 72 -5.17 -12.98 -6.40
CA GLY A 72 -4.16 -13.21 -7.43
C GLY A 72 -2.80 -12.61 -7.08
N GLY A 73 -2.01 -12.31 -8.09
CA GLY A 73 -0.65 -11.79 -7.94
C GLY A 73 -0.55 -10.52 -7.11
N MET A 74 -1.61 -9.68 -7.07
CA MET A 74 -1.63 -8.47 -6.24
C MET A 74 -1.62 -8.81 -4.74
N ASN A 75 -2.35 -9.83 -4.31
CA ASN A 75 -2.38 -10.27 -2.91
C ASN A 75 -0.97 -10.70 -2.46
N VAL A 76 -0.31 -11.51 -3.29
CA VAL A 76 1.06 -11.94 -3.07
C VAL A 76 1.99 -10.73 -3.01
N PHE A 77 1.86 -9.78 -3.93
CA PHE A 77 2.68 -8.57 -3.97
C PHE A 77 2.51 -7.73 -2.71
N VAL A 78 1.27 -7.47 -2.26
CA VAL A 78 0.99 -6.68 -1.04
C VAL A 78 1.62 -7.34 0.17
N LEU A 79 1.39 -8.64 0.35
CA LEU A 79 1.93 -9.39 1.49
C LEU A 79 3.46 -9.44 1.48
N GLN A 80 4.08 -9.71 0.33
CA GLN A 80 5.54 -9.74 0.21
C GLN A 80 6.16 -8.36 0.43
N THR A 81 5.50 -7.30 -0.03
CA THR A 81 5.92 -5.91 0.24
C THR A 81 5.91 -5.63 1.74
N ALA A 82 4.82 -5.98 2.44
CA ALA A 82 4.71 -5.81 3.88
C ALA A 82 5.84 -6.54 4.63
N ARG A 83 6.06 -7.82 4.28
CA ARG A 83 7.14 -8.64 4.86
C ARG A 83 8.52 -8.04 4.66
N GLN A 84 8.79 -7.53 3.44
CA GLN A 84 10.09 -6.89 3.14
C GLN A 84 10.29 -5.58 3.91
N LEU A 85 9.23 -4.81 4.16
CA LEU A 85 9.28 -3.62 4.99
C LEU A 85 9.52 -3.99 6.46
N ALA A 86 8.80 -4.99 6.98
CA ALA A 86 8.97 -5.47 8.35
C ALA A 86 10.40 -5.95 8.63
N ARG A 87 11.02 -6.69 7.70
CA ARG A 87 12.43 -7.10 7.78
C ARG A 87 13.42 -5.92 7.85
N ARG A 88 12.99 -4.73 7.45
CA ARG A 88 13.76 -3.47 7.58
C ARG A 88 13.43 -2.69 8.84
N GLY A 89 12.65 -3.27 9.75
CA GLY A 89 12.25 -2.64 11.01
C GLY A 89 11.10 -1.63 10.87
N ILE A 90 10.32 -1.71 9.79
CA ILE A 90 9.14 -0.87 9.56
C ILE A 90 7.91 -1.66 9.96
N GLU A 91 7.09 -1.12 10.87
CA GLU A 91 5.79 -1.70 11.21
C GLU A 91 4.81 -1.50 10.05
N VAL A 92 4.14 -2.56 9.63
CA VAL A 92 3.19 -2.51 8.51
C VAL A 92 1.82 -2.99 8.98
N GLU A 93 0.80 -2.20 8.69
CA GLU A 93 -0.58 -2.59 8.87
C GLU A 93 -1.30 -2.59 7.52
N ILE A 94 -1.82 -3.75 7.11
CA ILE A 94 -2.56 -3.93 5.87
C ILE A 94 -4.04 -3.82 6.20
N PHE A 95 -4.74 -2.89 5.57
CA PHE A 95 -6.18 -2.72 5.71
C PHE A 95 -6.89 -3.41 4.56
N THR A 96 -7.78 -4.33 4.87
CA THR A 96 -8.62 -5.04 3.90
C THR A 96 -10.07 -5.06 4.38
N ARG A 97 -11.02 -5.34 3.50
CA ARG A 97 -12.42 -5.49 3.86
C ARG A 97 -12.66 -6.82 4.58
N ALA A 98 -13.44 -6.80 5.65
CA ALA A 98 -13.91 -8.02 6.29
C ALA A 98 -14.89 -8.77 5.36
N THR A 99 -14.67 -10.04 5.17
CA THR A 99 -15.50 -10.93 4.34
C THR A 99 -16.10 -12.10 5.10
N GLU A 100 -15.67 -12.30 6.35
CA GLU A 100 -16.08 -13.41 7.21
C GLU A 100 -16.29 -12.90 8.63
N SER A 101 -17.34 -13.39 9.30
CA SER A 101 -17.63 -13.02 10.70
C SER A 101 -16.75 -13.75 11.71
N SER A 102 -16.17 -14.89 11.33
CA SER A 102 -15.35 -15.72 12.18
C SER A 102 -13.89 -15.27 12.27
N ARG A 103 -13.48 -14.33 11.41
CA ARG A 103 -12.11 -13.86 11.34
C ARG A 103 -11.84 -12.78 12.37
N ASP A 104 -10.68 -12.83 13.02
CA ASP A 104 -10.26 -11.81 13.96
C ASP A 104 -10.16 -10.45 13.23
N PRO A 105 -10.70 -9.35 13.79
CA PRO A 105 -10.55 -8.01 13.22
C PRO A 105 -9.13 -7.55 13.01
N LEU A 106 -8.17 -8.09 13.76
CA LEU A 106 -6.74 -7.81 13.63
C LEU A 106 -5.93 -9.09 13.76
N GLU A 107 -5.31 -9.51 12.68
CA GLU A 107 -4.42 -10.67 12.64
C GLU A 107 -2.96 -10.23 12.57
N GLU A 108 -2.09 -10.83 13.35
CA GLU A 108 -0.64 -10.71 13.19
C GLU A 108 -0.16 -11.83 12.29
N GLU A 109 0.23 -11.49 11.06
CA GLU A 109 0.70 -12.45 10.05
C GLU A 109 2.12 -12.92 10.34
N GLU A 110 2.99 -11.98 10.67
CA GLU A 110 4.36 -12.19 11.16
C GLU A 110 4.80 -10.97 11.98
N PRO A 111 5.88 -11.06 12.77
CA PRO A 111 6.36 -9.91 13.55
C PRO A 111 6.54 -8.65 12.71
N GLY A 112 5.78 -7.60 13.06
CA GLY A 112 5.78 -6.33 12.35
C GLY A 112 4.84 -6.24 11.16
N VAL A 113 4.06 -7.30 10.82
CA VAL A 113 3.03 -7.28 9.79
C VAL A 113 1.68 -7.64 10.39
N ARG A 114 0.76 -6.69 10.38
CA ARG A 114 -0.62 -6.89 10.84
C ARG A 114 -1.60 -6.73 9.70
N VAL A 115 -2.65 -7.53 9.69
CA VAL A 115 -3.77 -7.42 8.75
C VAL A 115 -5.01 -7.05 9.53
N ARG A 116 -5.60 -5.92 9.17
CA ARG A 116 -6.83 -5.41 9.79
C ARG A 116 -8.00 -5.55 8.83
N HIS A 117 -9.03 -6.22 9.32
CA HIS A 117 -10.28 -6.42 8.61
C HIS A 117 -11.27 -5.31 8.97
N ILE A 118 -11.57 -4.43 8.00
CA ILE A 118 -12.50 -3.32 8.15
C ILE A 118 -13.90 -3.77 7.74
N LEU A 119 -14.86 -3.59 8.64
CA LEU A 119 -16.26 -3.83 8.30
C LEU A 119 -16.76 -2.74 7.35
N ALA A 120 -17.01 -3.11 6.10
CA ALA A 120 -17.51 -2.23 5.05
C ALA A 120 -18.49 -3.02 4.19
N GLY A 121 -19.79 -2.76 4.40
CA GLY A 121 -20.88 -3.50 3.79
C GLY A 121 -21.09 -4.91 4.36
N PRO A 122 -21.90 -5.75 3.69
CA PRO A 122 -22.15 -7.10 4.11
C PRO A 122 -20.88 -7.96 4.08
N LEU A 123 -20.75 -8.87 5.05
CA LEU A 123 -19.59 -9.74 5.14
C LEU A 123 -19.53 -10.70 3.94
N GLU A 124 -20.68 -11.28 3.57
CA GLU A 124 -20.77 -12.26 2.50
C GLU A 124 -21.65 -11.76 1.34
N GLY A 125 -21.48 -12.34 0.17
CA GLY A 125 -22.35 -12.11 -0.99
C GLY A 125 -22.16 -10.79 -1.72
N LEU A 126 -21.24 -9.92 -1.29
CA LEU A 126 -20.97 -8.66 -1.99
C LEU A 126 -20.20 -8.95 -3.28
N ASN A 127 -20.79 -8.54 -4.41
CA ASN A 127 -20.14 -8.62 -5.70
C ASN A 127 -19.05 -7.55 -5.83
N LYS A 128 -17.99 -7.86 -6.56
CA LYS A 128 -16.90 -6.91 -6.83
C LYS A 128 -17.35 -5.61 -7.50
N TYR A 129 -18.43 -5.64 -8.27
CA TYR A 129 -19.00 -4.46 -8.92
C TYR A 129 -19.76 -3.54 -7.95
N ASP A 130 -20.14 -4.06 -6.77
CA ASP A 130 -20.84 -3.32 -5.73
C ASP A 130 -19.86 -2.75 -4.68
N LEU A 131 -18.60 -3.20 -4.67
CA LEU A 131 -17.56 -2.70 -3.77
C LEU A 131 -17.39 -1.16 -3.76
N PRO A 132 -17.57 -0.43 -4.89
CA PRO A 132 -17.48 1.03 -4.86
C PRO A 132 -18.47 1.70 -3.90
N GLN A 133 -19.61 1.08 -3.60
CA GLN A 133 -20.61 1.60 -2.66
C GLN A 133 -20.10 1.59 -1.22
N GLU A 134 -19.13 0.72 -0.92
CA GLU A 134 -18.58 0.54 0.43
C GLU A 134 -17.30 1.35 0.68
N LEU A 135 -16.89 2.18 -0.29
CA LEU A 135 -15.67 2.98 -0.18
C LEU A 135 -15.67 3.92 1.03
N CYS A 136 -16.81 4.60 1.28
CA CYS A 136 -16.95 5.52 2.41
C CYS A 136 -16.82 4.77 3.75
N SER A 137 -17.50 3.61 3.87
CA SER A 137 -17.43 2.77 5.07
C SER A 137 -16.02 2.26 5.33
N PHE A 138 -15.34 1.81 4.29
CA PHE A 138 -13.96 1.36 4.38
C PHE A 138 -13.00 2.49 4.78
N ALA A 139 -13.07 3.64 4.09
CA ALA A 139 -12.24 4.79 4.40
C ALA A 139 -12.48 5.29 5.83
N HIS A 140 -13.74 5.34 6.27
CA HIS A 140 -14.09 5.70 7.64
C HIS A 140 -13.45 4.73 8.67
N GLY A 141 -13.51 3.43 8.42
CA GLY A 141 -12.87 2.43 9.28
C GLY A 141 -11.35 2.63 9.39
N VAL A 142 -10.67 2.91 8.30
CA VAL A 142 -9.23 3.23 8.30
C VAL A 142 -8.95 4.49 9.12
N MET A 143 -9.74 5.56 8.93
CA MET A 143 -9.61 6.81 9.69
C MET A 143 -9.84 6.62 11.18
N GLN A 144 -10.81 5.77 11.57
CA GLN A 144 -11.05 5.46 12.98
C GLN A 144 -9.84 4.80 13.64
N VAL A 145 -9.14 3.91 12.92
CA VAL A 145 -7.92 3.29 13.45
C VAL A 145 -6.83 4.33 13.65
N GLU A 146 -6.59 5.20 12.68
CA GLU A 146 -5.61 6.28 12.81
C GLU A 146 -5.97 7.20 13.98
N ALA A 147 -7.24 7.61 14.10
CA ALA A 147 -7.71 8.50 15.16
C ALA A 147 -7.49 7.94 16.57
N ARG A 148 -7.59 6.62 16.76
CA ARG A 148 -7.33 5.96 18.05
C ARG A 148 -5.87 6.05 18.49
N HIS A 149 -4.95 6.14 17.55
CA HIS A 149 -3.52 6.26 17.80
C HIS A 149 -3.00 7.70 17.76
N GLY A 150 -3.81 8.62 17.24
CA GLY A 150 -3.46 10.03 17.03
C GLY A 150 -3.12 10.34 15.57
N ALA A 151 -3.31 11.60 15.20
CA ALA A 151 -3.04 12.08 13.83
C ALA A 151 -1.58 11.84 13.44
N GLY A 152 -1.35 11.31 12.24
CA GLY A 152 -0.01 11.01 11.73
C GLY A 152 0.62 9.76 12.34
N TYR A 153 -0.20 8.84 12.82
CA TYR A 153 0.27 7.54 13.30
C TYR A 153 1.01 6.75 12.21
N PHE A 154 0.49 6.77 10.99
CA PHE A 154 1.18 6.21 9.83
C PHE A 154 2.02 7.30 9.14
N ASP A 155 3.30 7.01 8.94
CA ASP A 155 4.22 7.89 8.22
C ASP A 155 3.98 7.85 6.70
N LEU A 156 3.46 6.72 6.19
CA LEU A 156 3.14 6.49 4.79
C LEU A 156 1.86 5.68 4.66
N ILE A 157 1.00 6.09 3.72
CA ILE A 157 -0.16 5.31 3.30
C ILE A 157 0.01 4.99 1.82
N GLN A 158 0.05 3.71 1.48
CA GLN A 158 0.11 3.19 0.12
C GLN A 158 -1.16 2.42 -0.20
N SER A 159 -1.74 2.67 -1.36
CA SER A 159 -2.94 1.98 -1.83
C SER A 159 -2.63 1.05 -3.00
N HIS A 160 -3.28 -0.10 -3.00
CA HIS A 160 -3.19 -1.10 -4.05
C HIS A 160 -4.53 -1.26 -4.72
N TYR A 161 -4.54 -1.22 -6.05
CA TYR A 161 -5.74 -1.22 -6.86
C TYR A 161 -6.55 0.09 -6.79
N TRP A 162 -7.35 0.38 -7.85
CA TRP A 162 -8.04 1.65 -8.01
C TRP A 162 -9.04 1.98 -6.87
N LEU A 163 -9.76 0.96 -6.36
CA LEU A 163 -10.69 1.12 -5.23
C LEU A 163 -9.98 1.64 -3.98
N SER A 164 -8.87 1.02 -3.62
CA SER A 164 -8.07 1.45 -2.48
C SER A 164 -7.48 2.84 -2.71
N GLY A 165 -7.15 3.19 -3.96
CA GLY A 165 -6.73 4.52 -4.35
C GLY A 165 -7.81 5.56 -4.10
N GLN A 166 -9.06 5.28 -4.46
CA GLN A 166 -10.19 6.16 -4.15
C GLN A 166 -10.45 6.30 -2.66
N ALA A 167 -10.44 5.19 -1.91
CA ALA A 167 -10.57 5.22 -0.45
C ALA A 167 -9.49 6.10 0.20
N ARG A 168 -8.26 6.06 -0.32
CA ARG A 168 -7.15 6.91 0.14
C ARG A 168 -7.44 8.41 -0.06
N HIS A 169 -8.09 8.79 -1.16
CA HIS A 169 -8.46 10.19 -1.38
C HIS A 169 -9.56 10.70 -0.43
N MET A 170 -10.36 9.81 0.10
CA MET A 170 -11.40 10.14 1.09
C MET A 170 -10.86 10.30 2.50
N THR A 171 -9.67 9.74 2.81
CA THR A 171 -9.03 9.95 4.10
C THR A 171 -8.47 11.37 4.18
N PRO A 172 -8.70 12.13 5.27
CA PRO A 172 -8.16 13.46 5.41
C PRO A 172 -6.64 13.41 5.27
N GLN A 173 -6.13 14.16 4.29
CA GLN A 173 -4.71 14.42 4.28
C GLN A 173 -4.46 15.37 5.45
N SER A 174 -3.61 14.98 6.37
CA SER A 174 -3.12 15.89 7.38
C SER A 174 -2.49 17.08 6.65
N ARG A 175 -3.25 18.17 6.49
CA ARG A 175 -2.73 19.43 5.95
C ARG A 175 -1.73 19.95 6.96
N ARG A 176 -0.53 20.15 6.51
CA ARG A 176 0.54 20.81 7.25
C ARG A 176 0.86 22.11 6.59
#